data_692121c080611cea5397d6afcefd713b
#
_entry.id   692121c080611cea5397d6afcefd713b
#
_cell.length_a   1.000
_cell.length_b   1.000
_cell.length_c   1.000
_cell.angle_alpha   90.00
_cell.angle_beta   90.00
_cell.angle_gamma   90.00
#
_symmetry.space_group_name_H-M   'P 1'
#
loop_
_entity.id
_entity.type
_entity.pdbx_description
1 polymer ?
#
loop_
_entity_poly.entity_id
_entity_poly.type
_entity_poly.pdbx_seq_one_letter_code
_entity_poly.pdbx_strand_id
1 'polypeptide(L)'
;SNLWVNAAKRIIQGYPDYPITRKMVEDIPYASMRVKIGKGPAGLMILQKKEDEVYYWVSKDSVLLLVKNGRIIKTAGLTNDLVDYFYDNDPSFKDLIESKENNASEIRLKDMEPGNGEAYAYFKELMSCPVKDLRRCNNFIKEGRNFIETTERQISLSNPKVRSLPVGVQTANMGKTTIEILERQYEVLLFKESIWNFKIGWKQENLFWVDPDTGIVRKSIQQIAPNIPPILIEITKIPDM
;
A
#
# COMPACT_ATOMS: atom_id res chain seq x y z
N SER A 1 7.36 26.80 -7.68
CA SER A 1 6.71 25.49 -7.41
C SER A 1 5.56 25.15 -8.38
N ASN A 2 4.96 26.13 -9.05
CA ASN A 2 3.84 25.90 -9.98
C ASN A 2 4.26 25.33 -11.35
N LEU A 3 5.53 25.43 -11.71
CA LEU A 3 6.03 25.00 -13.03
C LEU A 3 5.90 23.48 -13.22
N TRP A 4 6.18 22.70 -12.19
CA TRP A 4 6.07 21.25 -12.18
C TRP A 4 4.63 20.75 -12.31
N VAL A 5 3.73 21.33 -11.55
CA VAL A 5 2.30 20.99 -11.61
C VAL A 5 1.73 21.30 -12.99
N ASN A 6 2.15 22.41 -13.59
CA ASN A 6 1.71 22.79 -14.93
C ASN A 6 2.30 21.89 -16.01
N ALA A 7 3.57 21.47 -15.88
CA ALA A 7 4.19 20.51 -16.79
C ALA A 7 3.53 19.14 -16.70
N ALA A 8 3.33 18.64 -15.45
CA ALA A 8 2.62 17.40 -15.20
C ALA A 8 1.18 17.43 -15.76
N LYS A 9 0.45 18.52 -15.54
CA LYS A 9 -0.90 18.69 -16.10
C LYS A 9 -0.92 18.63 -17.63
N ARG A 10 0.05 19.26 -18.31
CA ARG A 10 0.14 19.23 -19.78
C ARG A 10 0.39 17.83 -20.32
N ILE A 11 1.28 17.07 -19.68
CA ILE A 11 1.61 15.70 -20.09
C ILE A 11 0.39 14.79 -19.93
N ILE A 12 -0.32 14.90 -18.80
CA ILE A 12 -1.49 14.06 -18.50
C ILE A 12 -2.71 14.49 -19.34
N GLN A 13 -2.91 15.77 -19.60
CA GLN A 13 -4.02 16.29 -20.42
C GLN A 13 -3.96 15.81 -21.87
N GLY A 14 -2.80 15.40 -22.38
CA GLY A 14 -2.68 14.80 -23.71
C GLY A 14 -3.33 13.43 -23.87
N TYR A 15 -3.70 12.75 -22.75
CA TYR A 15 -4.17 11.36 -22.79
C TYR A 15 -5.39 11.10 -21.87
N PRO A 16 -6.43 11.94 -21.87
CA PRO A 16 -7.50 11.84 -20.87
C PRO A 16 -8.37 10.58 -20.98
N ASP A 17 -8.50 9.97 -22.19
CA ASP A 17 -9.48 8.92 -22.48
C ASP A 17 -8.87 7.63 -23.05
N TYR A 18 -7.55 7.53 -23.12
CA TYR A 18 -6.86 6.36 -23.67
C TYR A 18 -6.33 5.45 -22.55
N PRO A 19 -6.35 4.12 -22.75
CA PRO A 19 -5.69 3.21 -21.83
C PRO A 19 -4.20 3.55 -21.74
N ILE A 20 -3.66 3.53 -20.52
CA ILE A 20 -2.24 3.77 -20.26
C ILE A 20 -1.44 2.62 -20.86
N THR A 21 -0.50 2.94 -21.74
CA THR A 21 0.37 1.97 -22.43
C THR A 21 1.83 2.12 -21.98
N ARG A 22 2.62 1.07 -22.21
CA ARG A 22 4.07 1.11 -21.94
C ARG A 22 4.76 2.23 -22.69
N LYS A 23 4.44 2.40 -23.98
CA LYS A 23 5.03 3.46 -24.81
C LYS A 23 4.74 4.85 -24.25
N MET A 24 3.50 5.12 -23.84
CA MET A 24 3.14 6.41 -23.24
C MET A 24 3.98 6.72 -22.00
N VAL A 25 4.17 5.71 -21.14
CA VAL A 25 4.97 5.83 -19.93
C VAL A 25 6.44 6.06 -20.23
N GLU A 26 7.00 5.39 -21.23
CA GLU A 26 8.39 5.56 -21.64
C GLU A 26 8.66 6.96 -22.21
N ASP A 27 7.70 7.52 -22.95
CA ASP A 27 7.78 8.86 -23.54
C ASP A 27 7.69 9.99 -22.47
N ILE A 28 7.20 9.70 -21.26
CA ILE A 28 7.13 10.66 -20.16
C ILE A 28 8.52 10.75 -19.49
N PRO A 29 9.13 11.94 -19.35
CA PRO A 29 10.46 12.09 -18.77
C PRO A 29 10.51 11.95 -17.23
N TYR A 30 9.39 11.64 -16.61
CA TYR A 30 9.26 11.56 -15.14
C TYR A 30 8.89 10.16 -14.68
N ALA A 31 9.20 9.85 -13.43
CA ALA A 31 8.62 8.69 -12.76
C ALA A 31 7.10 8.79 -12.74
N SER A 32 6.44 7.68 -12.92
CA SER A 32 4.99 7.62 -13.04
C SER A 32 4.42 6.38 -12.38
N MET A 33 3.15 6.47 -11.99
CA MET A 33 2.37 5.35 -11.51
C MET A 33 0.94 5.41 -12.04
N ARG A 34 0.36 4.24 -12.27
CA ARG A 34 -1.06 4.09 -12.56
C ARG A 34 -1.81 3.94 -11.24
N VAL A 35 -2.86 4.72 -11.06
CA VAL A 35 -3.65 4.75 -9.84
C VAL A 35 -5.12 4.59 -10.15
N LYS A 36 -5.80 3.75 -9.37
CA LYS A 36 -7.24 3.60 -9.40
C LYS A 36 -7.79 3.76 -7.99
N ILE A 37 -8.75 4.66 -7.80
CA ILE A 37 -9.38 4.95 -6.51
C ILE A 37 -10.79 4.36 -6.54
N GLY A 38 -11.03 3.37 -5.70
CA GLY A 38 -12.30 2.65 -5.63
C GLY A 38 -12.72 2.09 -6.98
N LYS A 39 -13.94 2.44 -7.40
CA LYS A 39 -14.54 2.02 -8.68
C LYS A 39 -14.28 3.02 -9.81
N GLY A 40 -13.54 4.09 -9.54
CA GLY A 40 -13.21 5.10 -10.54
C GLY A 40 -12.31 4.57 -11.65
N PRO A 41 -12.12 5.34 -12.73
CA PRO A 41 -11.20 4.99 -13.80
C PRO A 41 -9.75 5.00 -13.29
N ALA A 42 -8.89 4.22 -13.93
CA ALA A 42 -7.46 4.33 -13.71
C ALA A 42 -6.92 5.63 -14.33
N GLY A 43 -6.04 6.29 -13.60
CA GLY A 43 -5.35 7.50 -14.03
C GLY A 43 -3.84 7.38 -13.86
N LEU A 44 -3.10 8.29 -14.48
CA LEU A 44 -1.67 8.40 -14.31
C LEU A 44 -1.34 9.49 -13.31
N MET A 45 -0.43 9.20 -12.37
CA MET A 45 0.19 10.17 -11.50
C MET A 45 1.67 10.29 -11.80
N ILE A 46 2.22 11.48 -11.66
CA ILE A 46 3.62 11.80 -11.93
C ILE A 46 4.28 12.20 -10.63
N LEU A 47 5.53 11.79 -10.46
CA LEU A 47 6.34 12.22 -9.34
C LEU A 47 6.66 13.70 -9.46
N GLN A 48 6.17 14.49 -8.51
CA GLN A 48 6.42 15.92 -8.44
C GLN A 48 7.77 16.23 -7.76
N LYS A 49 8.02 15.56 -6.63
CA LYS A 49 9.25 15.71 -5.85
C LYS A 49 9.45 14.53 -4.90
N LYS A 50 10.68 14.37 -4.44
CA LYS A 50 11.06 13.54 -3.29
C LYS A 50 11.66 14.44 -2.21
N GLU A 51 11.24 14.25 -0.96
CA GLU A 51 11.71 15.01 0.19
C GLU A 51 11.67 14.12 1.43
N ASP A 52 12.78 13.97 2.13
CA ASP A 52 12.89 13.11 3.32
C ASP A 52 12.28 11.69 3.14
N GLU A 53 12.61 11.05 2.03
CA GLU A 53 12.08 9.74 1.60
C GLU A 53 10.56 9.70 1.35
N VAL A 54 9.89 10.83 1.36
CA VAL A 54 8.50 10.98 0.96
C VAL A 54 8.41 11.34 -0.51
N TYR A 55 7.66 10.56 -1.25
CA TYR A 55 7.40 10.76 -2.68
C TYR A 55 6.05 11.46 -2.85
N TYR A 56 6.06 12.60 -3.54
CA TYR A 56 4.89 13.43 -3.82
C TYR A 56 4.37 13.17 -5.22
N TRP A 57 3.29 12.44 -5.33
CA TRP A 57 2.66 12.06 -6.58
C TRP A 57 1.44 12.92 -6.85
N VAL A 58 1.32 13.43 -8.07
CA VAL A 58 0.23 14.33 -8.47
C VAL A 58 -0.47 13.83 -9.72
N SER A 59 -1.82 13.88 -9.72
CA SER A 59 -2.66 13.63 -10.90
C SER A 59 -3.00 14.93 -11.61
N LYS A 60 -3.54 14.80 -12.83
CA LYS A 60 -4.04 15.96 -13.59
C LYS A 60 -5.17 16.71 -12.86
N ASP A 61 -6.00 15.99 -12.11
CA ASP A 61 -7.14 16.54 -11.37
C ASP A 61 -6.73 17.07 -10.00
N SER A 62 -5.43 17.28 -9.79
CA SER A 62 -4.87 17.84 -8.56
C SER A 62 -5.04 16.96 -7.31
N VAL A 63 -5.26 15.65 -7.49
CA VAL A 63 -5.12 14.69 -6.40
C VAL A 63 -3.64 14.53 -6.09
N LEU A 64 -3.31 14.60 -4.81
CA LEU A 64 -1.97 14.42 -4.30
C LEU A 64 -1.93 13.19 -3.40
N LEU A 65 -0.96 12.31 -3.63
CA LEU A 65 -0.63 11.20 -2.74
C LEU A 65 0.81 11.37 -2.26
N LEU A 66 1.01 11.36 -0.96
CA LEU A 66 2.32 11.28 -0.33
C LEU A 66 2.56 9.83 0.06
N VAL A 67 3.65 9.27 -0.44
CA VAL A 67 4.00 7.85 -0.23
C VAL A 67 5.39 7.77 0.40
N LYS A 68 5.49 7.04 1.50
CA LYS A 68 6.75 6.69 2.17
C LYS A 68 6.84 5.18 2.34
N ASN A 69 7.97 4.59 1.96
CA ASN A 69 8.17 3.13 2.01
C ASN A 69 7.02 2.34 1.35
N GLY A 70 6.47 2.85 0.24
CA GLY A 70 5.34 2.26 -0.46
C GLY A 70 3.96 2.47 0.19
N ARG A 71 3.90 3.04 1.39
CA ARG A 71 2.65 3.30 2.11
C ARG A 71 2.17 4.72 1.88
N ILE A 72 0.87 4.88 1.63
CA ILE A 72 0.24 6.20 1.54
C ILE A 72 0.16 6.77 2.95
N ILE A 73 0.80 7.92 3.17
CA ILE A 73 0.86 8.60 4.47
C ILE A 73 0.07 9.91 4.51
N LYS A 74 -0.32 10.42 3.35
CA LYS A 74 -1.17 11.60 3.23
C LYS A 74 -1.84 11.66 1.87
N THR A 75 -3.05 12.18 1.83
CA THR A 75 -3.76 12.48 0.59
C THR A 75 -4.27 13.92 0.60
N ALA A 76 -4.50 14.47 -0.58
CA ALA A 76 -5.22 15.72 -0.75
C ALA A 76 -6.02 15.69 -2.07
N GLY A 77 -7.22 16.24 -2.04
CA GLY A 77 -8.10 16.31 -3.20
C GLY A 77 -9.08 15.16 -3.34
N LEU A 78 -9.20 14.29 -2.34
CA LEU A 78 -10.25 13.28 -2.24
C LEU A 78 -11.47 13.84 -1.49
N THR A 79 -12.60 13.13 -1.58
CA THR A 79 -13.80 13.48 -0.80
C THR A 79 -13.53 13.40 0.71
N ASN A 80 -12.72 12.45 1.12
CA ASN A 80 -12.15 12.33 2.45
C ASN A 80 -10.65 12.11 2.32
N ASP A 81 -9.86 12.95 2.97
CA ASP A 81 -8.41 12.88 2.91
C ASP A 81 -7.80 12.34 4.20
N LEU A 82 -6.73 11.58 4.04
CA LEU A 82 -5.78 11.29 5.11
C LEU A 82 -4.91 12.53 5.29
N VAL A 83 -5.16 13.30 6.35
CA VAL A 83 -4.49 14.59 6.56
C VAL A 83 -3.26 14.49 7.43
N ASP A 84 -3.17 13.44 8.26
CA ASP A 84 -2.02 13.20 9.12
C ASP A 84 -1.84 11.70 9.38
N TYR A 85 -0.58 11.28 9.52
CA TYR A 85 -0.15 9.91 9.71
C TYR A 85 1.09 9.91 10.60
N PHE A 86 0.94 9.43 11.81
CA PHE A 86 2.01 9.30 12.78
C PHE A 86 2.28 7.83 13.10
N TYR A 87 3.56 7.47 13.24
CA TYR A 87 4.01 6.13 13.60
C TYR A 87 5.34 6.23 14.35
N ASP A 88 5.53 5.37 15.34
CA ASP A 88 6.79 5.29 16.09
C ASP A 88 7.83 4.43 15.36
N ASN A 89 7.37 3.35 14.76
CA ASN A 89 8.22 2.42 14.01
C ASN A 89 7.42 1.77 12.89
N ASP A 90 7.66 2.23 11.67
CA ASP A 90 7.08 1.66 10.45
C ASP A 90 8.24 1.16 9.57
N PRO A 91 8.64 -0.11 9.69
CA PRO A 91 9.81 -0.62 8.97
C PRO A 91 9.60 -0.54 7.47
N SER A 92 10.65 -0.25 6.73
CA SER A 92 10.63 -0.36 5.28
C SER A 92 10.47 -1.84 4.88
N PHE A 93 9.93 -2.10 3.69
CA PHE A 93 9.88 -3.47 3.18
C PHE A 93 11.28 -4.04 2.95
N LYS A 94 12.26 -3.19 2.65
CA LYS A 94 13.66 -3.61 2.57
C LYS A 94 14.17 -4.14 3.91
N ASP A 95 13.91 -3.42 4.99
CA ASP A 95 14.28 -3.87 6.35
C ASP A 95 13.60 -5.19 6.72
N LEU A 96 12.32 -5.33 6.34
CA LEU A 96 11.57 -6.57 6.57
C LEU A 96 12.12 -7.76 5.77
N ILE A 97 12.60 -7.54 4.55
CA ILE A 97 13.24 -8.57 3.72
C ILE A 97 14.60 -8.97 4.29
N GLU A 98 15.38 -8.01 4.76
CA GLU A 98 16.73 -8.24 5.28
C GLU A 98 16.75 -8.79 6.71
N SER A 99 15.64 -8.67 7.45
CA SER A 99 15.57 -9.15 8.83
C SER A 99 15.65 -10.68 8.88
N LYS A 100 16.46 -11.20 9.81
CA LYS A 100 16.67 -12.66 9.98
C LYS A 100 15.40 -13.39 10.45
N GLU A 101 14.43 -12.69 10.98
CA GLU A 101 13.13 -13.25 11.40
C GLU A 101 12.26 -13.63 10.21
N ASN A 102 12.53 -13.08 9.03
CA ASN A 102 11.85 -13.41 7.78
C ASN A 102 12.20 -14.78 7.19
N ASN A 103 13.19 -15.48 7.72
CA ASN A 103 13.55 -16.83 7.29
C ASN A 103 12.60 -17.92 7.80
N ALA A 104 11.55 -17.58 8.51
CA ALA A 104 10.52 -18.51 8.92
C ALA A 104 9.57 -18.80 7.75
N SER A 105 9.78 -19.93 7.12
CA SER A 105 8.93 -20.64 6.15
C SER A 105 8.16 -19.77 5.14
N GLU A 106 8.58 -19.83 3.88
CA GLU A 106 7.82 -19.38 2.71
C GLU A 106 6.39 -19.96 2.75
N ILE A 107 5.41 -19.16 3.09
CA ILE A 107 4.02 -19.51 2.81
C ILE A 107 3.79 -19.25 1.33
N ARG A 108 3.57 -20.30 0.58
CA ARG A 108 3.22 -20.19 -0.83
C ARG A 108 1.78 -19.69 -0.94
N LEU A 109 1.49 -18.79 -1.86
CA LEU A 109 0.12 -18.31 -2.12
C LEU A 109 -0.90 -19.44 -2.30
N LYS A 110 -0.46 -20.59 -2.87
CA LYS A 110 -1.27 -21.78 -2.99
C LYS A 110 -1.68 -22.41 -1.65
N ASP A 111 -0.93 -22.15 -0.58
CA ASP A 111 -1.23 -22.64 0.76
C ASP A 111 -2.32 -21.77 1.44
N MET A 112 -2.71 -20.68 0.81
CA MET A 112 -3.77 -19.76 1.26
C MET A 112 -5.11 -19.98 0.56
N GLU A 113 -5.17 -20.91 -0.41
CA GLU A 113 -6.43 -21.28 -1.04
C GLU A 113 -7.33 -22.07 -0.07
N PRO A 114 -8.66 -21.92 -0.16
CA PRO A 114 -9.58 -22.68 0.64
C PRO A 114 -9.33 -24.19 0.48
N GLY A 115 -8.94 -24.84 1.57
CA GLY A 115 -8.67 -26.27 1.59
C GLY A 115 -7.20 -26.67 1.70
N ASN A 116 -6.25 -25.75 1.65
CA ASN A 116 -4.83 -26.04 1.76
C ASN A 116 -4.23 -25.59 3.10
N GLY A 117 -4.16 -26.49 4.06
CA GLY A 117 -3.20 -26.51 5.15
C GLY A 117 -3.46 -25.57 6.35
N GLU A 118 -2.57 -25.70 7.31
CA GLU A 118 -2.59 -24.97 8.61
C GLU A 118 -2.52 -23.44 8.44
N ALA A 119 -1.81 -22.96 7.42
CA ALA A 119 -1.66 -21.53 7.16
C ALA A 119 -2.99 -20.86 6.80
N TYR A 120 -3.82 -21.51 5.97
CA TYR A 120 -5.14 -21.00 5.63
C TYR A 120 -6.08 -21.05 6.82
N ALA A 121 -6.07 -22.13 7.60
CA ALA A 121 -6.88 -22.24 8.83
C ALA A 121 -6.51 -21.15 9.82
N TYR A 122 -5.23 -20.89 10.01
CA TYR A 122 -4.70 -19.82 10.86
C TYR A 122 -5.16 -18.44 10.38
N PHE A 123 -5.05 -18.14 9.09
CA PHE A 123 -5.52 -16.89 8.50
C PHE A 123 -7.04 -16.71 8.66
N LYS A 124 -7.81 -17.74 8.40
CA LYS A 124 -9.26 -17.73 8.55
C LYS A 124 -9.66 -17.46 10.01
N GLU A 125 -8.95 -18.05 10.95
CA GLU A 125 -9.18 -17.89 12.39
C GLU A 125 -8.80 -16.49 12.86
N LEU A 126 -7.65 -15.95 12.38
CA LEU A 126 -7.24 -14.58 12.61
C LEU A 126 -8.26 -13.56 12.05
N MET A 127 -8.78 -13.82 10.85
CA MET A 127 -9.79 -12.98 10.20
C MET A 127 -11.16 -13.07 10.87
N SER A 128 -11.46 -14.18 11.52
CA SER A 128 -12.70 -14.38 12.28
C SER A 128 -12.61 -13.94 13.72
N CYS A 129 -11.45 -13.41 14.16
CA CYS A 129 -11.23 -13.00 15.53
C CYS A 129 -12.24 -11.94 15.96
N PRO A 130 -13.03 -12.18 17.00
CA PRO A 130 -14.08 -11.24 17.42
C PRO A 130 -13.46 -9.93 17.89
N VAL A 131 -14.00 -8.82 17.38
CA VAL A 131 -13.62 -7.44 17.74
C VAL A 131 -13.59 -7.18 19.27
N LYS A 132 -14.25 -8.03 20.06
CA LYS A 132 -14.40 -7.86 21.52
C LYS A 132 -13.29 -8.51 22.35
N ASP A 133 -12.44 -9.35 21.78
CA ASP A 133 -11.45 -10.11 22.55
C ASP A 133 -10.02 -9.98 22.03
N LEU A 134 -9.51 -8.76 22.14
CA LEU A 134 -8.16 -8.36 21.72
C LEU A 134 -7.04 -9.17 22.38
N ARG A 135 -7.20 -9.55 23.65
CA ARG A 135 -6.13 -10.26 24.38
C ARG A 135 -5.92 -11.66 23.81
N ARG A 136 -7.01 -12.30 23.41
CA ARG A 136 -6.98 -13.63 22.80
C ARG A 136 -6.38 -13.60 21.41
N CYS A 137 -6.72 -12.56 20.63
CA CYS A 137 -6.15 -12.35 19.30
C CYS A 137 -4.67 -11.98 19.36
N ASN A 138 -4.24 -11.17 20.34
CA ASN A 138 -2.82 -10.81 20.50
C ASN A 138 -1.95 -12.01 20.86
N ASN A 139 -2.44 -12.98 21.59
CA ASN A 139 -1.70 -14.21 21.85
C ASN A 139 -1.57 -15.08 20.58
N PHE A 140 -2.63 -15.19 19.80
CA PHE A 140 -2.62 -15.85 18.50
C PHE A 140 -1.61 -15.19 17.53
N ILE A 141 -1.58 -13.89 17.52
CA ILE A 141 -0.69 -13.05 16.73
C ILE A 141 0.79 -13.30 17.09
N LYS A 142 1.11 -13.43 18.38
CA LYS A 142 2.48 -13.66 18.87
C LYS A 142 3.00 -15.08 18.60
N GLU A 143 2.12 -16.05 18.50
CA GLU A 143 2.47 -17.45 18.27
C GLU A 143 2.54 -17.83 16.78
N GLY A 144 1.99 -16.98 15.90
CA GLY A 144 1.97 -17.20 14.45
C GLY A 144 3.32 -16.94 13.80
N ARG A 145 3.91 -17.97 13.26
CA ARG A 145 5.26 -17.98 12.65
C ARG A 145 5.42 -17.11 11.40
N ASN A 146 4.35 -16.45 10.93
CA ASN A 146 4.31 -15.76 9.65
C ASN A 146 4.19 -14.25 9.77
N PHE A 147 4.11 -13.71 10.99
CA PHE A 147 4.01 -12.28 11.20
C PHE A 147 5.39 -11.72 11.50
N ILE A 148 5.74 -10.69 10.75
CA ILE A 148 7.04 -10.07 10.83
C ILE A 148 7.05 -9.00 11.90
N GLU A 149 5.97 -8.24 12.00
CA GLU A 149 5.93 -7.11 12.92
C GLU A 149 4.51 -6.67 13.26
N THR A 150 4.34 -6.18 14.49
CA THR A 150 3.12 -5.51 14.95
C THR A 150 3.49 -4.11 15.41
N THR A 151 2.85 -3.10 14.81
CA THR A 151 3.07 -1.69 15.12
C THR A 151 1.76 -0.96 15.39
N GLU A 152 1.85 0.25 15.91
CA GLU A 152 0.72 1.15 16.04
C GLU A 152 0.94 2.40 15.20
N ARG A 153 -0.12 2.87 14.57
CA ARG A 153 -0.18 4.12 13.82
C ARG A 153 -1.29 4.99 14.37
N GLN A 154 -1.18 6.28 14.15
CA GLN A 154 -2.27 7.22 14.39
C GLN A 154 -2.57 7.95 13.09
N ILE A 155 -3.83 7.99 12.70
CA ILE A 155 -4.27 8.64 11.49
C ILE A 155 -5.30 9.71 11.79
N SER A 156 -5.31 10.76 10.99
CA SER A 156 -6.29 11.84 11.06
C SER A 156 -6.96 12.02 9.69
N LEU A 157 -8.26 12.25 9.70
CA LEU A 157 -9.10 12.32 8.51
C LEU A 157 -9.78 13.69 8.41
N SER A 158 -10.09 14.12 7.19
CA SER A 158 -10.73 15.40 6.92
C SER A 158 -12.27 15.36 7.00
N ASN A 159 -12.88 14.26 6.52
CA ASN A 159 -14.34 14.15 6.38
C ASN A 159 -14.84 12.70 6.56
N PRO A 160 -15.52 12.33 7.66
CA PRO A 160 -15.69 13.20 8.85
C PRO A 160 -14.35 13.51 9.50
N LYS A 161 -14.28 14.64 10.20
CA LYS A 161 -13.06 15.05 10.88
C LYS A 161 -12.76 14.11 12.05
N VAL A 162 -11.70 13.35 11.92
CA VAL A 162 -11.19 12.45 12.96
C VAL A 162 -9.74 12.83 13.25
N ARG A 163 -9.38 12.94 14.52
CA ARG A 163 -8.02 13.24 14.94
C ARG A 163 -7.42 12.06 15.69
N SER A 164 -6.19 11.72 15.31
CA SER A 164 -5.37 10.71 16.02
C SER A 164 -6.11 9.40 16.29
N LEU A 165 -6.76 8.86 15.24
CA LEU A 165 -7.37 7.53 15.32
C LEU A 165 -6.27 6.49 15.46
N PRO A 166 -6.18 5.75 16.57
CA PRO A 166 -5.18 4.70 16.72
C PRO A 166 -5.52 3.52 15.80
N VAL A 167 -4.52 3.00 15.12
CA VAL A 167 -4.63 1.87 14.20
C VAL A 167 -3.57 0.85 14.53
N GLY A 168 -3.99 -0.36 14.87
CA GLY A 168 -3.10 -1.50 14.96
C GLY A 168 -2.72 -1.99 13.58
N VAL A 169 -1.49 -2.42 13.42
CA VAL A 169 -0.94 -2.88 12.14
C VAL A 169 -0.15 -4.16 12.36
N GLN A 170 -0.37 -5.13 11.50
CA GLN A 170 0.40 -6.35 11.46
C GLN A 170 0.80 -6.69 10.04
N THR A 171 2.08 -6.92 9.82
CA THR A 171 2.65 -7.21 8.52
C THR A 171 3.08 -8.67 8.43
N ALA A 172 2.73 -9.33 7.34
CA ALA A 172 3.11 -10.71 7.05
C ALA A 172 3.73 -10.81 5.65
N ASN A 173 4.80 -11.59 5.53
CA ASN A 173 5.35 -11.99 4.24
C ASN A 173 4.60 -13.22 3.73
N MET A 174 3.96 -13.09 2.57
CA MET A 174 3.14 -14.13 1.95
C MET A 174 3.91 -14.95 0.92
N GLY A 175 5.19 -14.67 0.72
CA GLY A 175 6.06 -15.39 -0.21
C GLY A 175 6.16 -14.77 -1.59
N LYS A 176 6.87 -15.50 -2.46
CA LYS A 176 7.17 -15.07 -3.83
C LYS A 176 5.99 -15.24 -4.77
N THR A 177 5.81 -14.30 -5.67
CA THR A 177 4.84 -14.37 -6.76
C THR A 177 5.33 -13.56 -7.95
N THR A 178 4.61 -13.66 -9.06
CA THR A 178 4.87 -12.85 -10.26
C THR A 178 3.68 -11.95 -10.52
N ILE A 179 3.95 -10.70 -10.84
CA ILE A 179 2.93 -9.73 -11.27
C ILE A 179 3.26 -9.17 -12.64
N GLU A 180 2.24 -8.66 -13.32
CA GLU A 180 2.40 -7.94 -14.58
C GLU A 180 1.96 -6.49 -14.41
N ILE A 181 2.80 -5.56 -14.88
CA ILE A 181 2.49 -4.13 -14.96
C ILE A 181 2.85 -3.65 -16.36
N LEU A 182 1.84 -3.22 -17.12
CA LEU A 182 2.00 -2.76 -18.50
C LEU A 182 2.89 -3.69 -19.33
N GLU A 183 2.49 -4.95 -19.46
CA GLU A 183 3.14 -5.98 -20.30
C GLU A 183 4.53 -6.42 -19.81
N ARG A 184 5.01 -5.91 -18.68
CA ARG A 184 6.25 -6.37 -18.04
C ARG A 184 5.95 -7.22 -16.83
N GLN A 185 6.64 -8.35 -16.73
CA GLN A 185 6.53 -9.24 -15.58
C GLN A 185 7.63 -8.95 -14.56
N TYR A 186 7.27 -9.07 -13.29
CA TYR A 186 8.16 -8.83 -12.15
C TYR A 186 8.00 -9.96 -11.14
N GLU A 187 9.12 -10.55 -10.75
CA GLU A 187 9.16 -11.43 -9.58
C GLU A 187 9.18 -10.55 -8.32
N VAL A 188 8.28 -10.82 -7.39
CA VAL A 188 8.07 -9.98 -6.21
C VAL A 188 7.77 -10.83 -4.99
N LEU A 189 7.91 -10.22 -3.82
CA LEU A 189 7.37 -10.73 -2.56
C LEU A 189 6.04 -10.05 -2.29
N LEU A 190 5.02 -10.83 -1.95
CA LEU A 190 3.75 -10.29 -1.48
C LEU A 190 3.79 -10.11 0.03
N PHE A 191 3.59 -8.88 0.48
CA PHE A 191 3.35 -8.54 1.88
C PHE A 191 1.89 -8.17 2.10
N LYS A 192 1.36 -8.58 3.24
CA LYS A 192 0.03 -8.25 3.69
C LYS A 192 0.12 -7.48 4.99
N GLU A 193 -0.49 -6.30 5.03
CA GLU A 193 -0.70 -5.56 6.26
C GLU A 193 -2.18 -5.69 6.68
N SER A 194 -2.41 -6.28 7.83
CA SER A 194 -3.71 -6.24 8.49
C SER A 194 -3.75 -5.01 9.38
N ILE A 195 -4.74 -4.15 9.16
CA ILE A 195 -4.94 -2.91 9.92
C ILE A 195 -6.31 -2.92 10.59
N TRP A 196 -6.42 -2.36 11.78
CA TRP A 196 -7.67 -2.38 12.52
C TRP A 196 -7.81 -1.24 13.54
N ASN A 197 -9.06 -0.88 13.80
CA ASN A 197 -9.46 -0.18 15.00
C ASN A 197 -10.75 -0.82 15.56
N PHE A 198 -10.64 -1.42 16.72
CA PHE A 198 -11.74 -2.20 17.30
C PHE A 198 -12.84 -1.32 17.88
N LYS A 199 -12.55 -0.09 18.27
CA LYS A 199 -13.55 0.82 18.84
C LYS A 199 -14.64 1.15 17.84
N ILE A 200 -14.28 1.23 16.56
CA ILE A 200 -15.21 1.51 15.45
C ILE A 200 -15.53 0.27 14.61
N GLY A 201 -15.06 -0.92 15.04
CA GLY A 201 -15.32 -2.17 14.31
C GLY A 201 -14.67 -2.24 12.93
N TRP A 202 -13.58 -1.49 12.71
CA TRP A 202 -12.90 -1.46 11.42
C TRP A 202 -11.73 -2.43 11.39
N LYS A 203 -11.67 -3.20 10.29
CA LYS A 203 -10.57 -4.09 9.95
C LYS A 203 -10.40 -4.11 8.44
N GLN A 204 -9.17 -4.06 7.98
CA GLN A 204 -8.83 -4.04 6.57
C GLN A 204 -7.51 -4.76 6.32
N GLU A 205 -7.35 -5.27 5.11
CA GLU A 205 -6.11 -5.85 4.61
C GLU A 205 -5.57 -5.01 3.45
N ASN A 206 -4.31 -4.63 3.56
CA ASN A 206 -3.56 -3.98 2.50
C ASN A 206 -2.54 -4.95 1.91
N LEU A 207 -2.33 -4.88 0.62
CA LEU A 207 -1.43 -5.75 -0.11
C LEU A 207 -0.32 -4.93 -0.77
N PHE A 208 0.91 -5.45 -0.67
CA PHE A 208 2.11 -4.82 -1.23
C PHE A 208 2.94 -5.85 -1.97
N TRP A 209 3.16 -5.65 -3.25
CA TRP A 209 4.05 -6.46 -4.09
C TRP A 209 5.39 -5.77 -4.21
N VAL A 210 6.40 -6.34 -3.58
CA VAL A 210 7.68 -5.71 -3.29
C VAL A 210 8.79 -6.38 -4.09
N ASP A 211 9.60 -5.57 -4.73
CA ASP A 211 10.82 -6.03 -5.39
C ASP A 211 11.78 -6.60 -4.33
N PRO A 212 12.21 -7.88 -4.43
CA PRO A 212 12.99 -8.52 -3.37
C PRO A 212 14.39 -7.94 -3.23
N ASP A 213 14.95 -7.36 -4.28
CA ASP A 213 16.32 -6.85 -4.27
C ASP A 213 16.41 -5.40 -3.77
N THR A 214 15.43 -4.60 -4.13
CA THR A 214 15.42 -3.16 -3.84
C THR A 214 14.52 -2.75 -2.70
N GLY A 215 13.52 -3.58 -2.35
CA GLY A 215 12.48 -3.22 -1.40
C GLY A 215 11.44 -2.23 -1.96
N ILE A 216 11.50 -1.91 -3.25
CA ILE A 216 10.54 -1.01 -3.91
C ILE A 216 9.18 -1.71 -4.03
N VAL A 217 8.12 -1.05 -3.60
CA VAL A 217 6.75 -1.52 -3.80
C VAL A 217 6.35 -1.25 -5.25
N ARG A 218 6.28 -2.31 -6.05
CA ARG A 218 5.89 -2.25 -7.47
C ARG A 218 4.40 -2.06 -7.65
N LYS A 219 3.61 -2.67 -6.76
CA LYS A 219 2.15 -2.61 -6.78
C LYS A 219 1.63 -2.64 -5.36
N SER A 220 0.53 -1.96 -5.10
CA SER A 220 -0.17 -2.03 -3.83
C SER A 220 -1.67 -1.84 -3.97
N ILE A 221 -2.41 -2.39 -3.03
CA ILE A 221 -3.83 -2.11 -2.80
C ILE A 221 -3.95 -1.69 -1.35
N GLN A 222 -4.31 -0.43 -1.12
CA GLN A 222 -4.36 0.15 0.21
C GLN A 222 -5.71 0.79 0.48
N GLN A 223 -6.38 0.35 1.54
CA GLN A 223 -7.46 1.12 2.16
C GLN A 223 -6.92 1.73 3.44
N ILE A 224 -6.65 3.02 3.41
CA ILE A 224 -5.92 3.75 4.45
C ILE A 224 -6.79 4.21 5.61
N ALA A 225 -8.12 4.21 5.42
CA ALA A 225 -9.08 4.59 6.44
C ALA A 225 -10.50 4.04 6.10
N PRO A 226 -11.42 3.97 7.07
CA PRO A 226 -12.75 3.37 6.87
C PRO A 226 -13.58 3.99 5.73
N ASN A 227 -13.50 5.31 5.59
CA ASN A 227 -14.32 6.06 4.63
C ASN A 227 -13.53 6.52 3.39
N ILE A 228 -12.33 6.00 3.20
CA ILE A 228 -11.54 6.21 1.99
C ILE A 228 -11.59 4.91 1.19
N PRO A 229 -11.98 4.95 -0.08
CA PRO A 229 -12.03 3.74 -0.89
C PRO A 229 -10.63 3.14 -1.09
N PRO A 230 -10.51 1.84 -1.41
CA PRO A 230 -9.23 1.22 -1.73
C PRO A 230 -8.54 1.94 -2.89
N ILE A 231 -7.23 2.14 -2.74
CA ILE A 231 -6.38 2.77 -3.74
C ILE A 231 -5.44 1.70 -4.29
N LEU A 232 -5.57 1.41 -5.58
CA LEU A 232 -4.66 0.56 -6.32
C LEU A 232 -3.56 1.44 -6.91
N ILE A 233 -2.30 1.08 -6.67
CA ILE A 233 -1.11 1.73 -7.23
C ILE A 233 -0.29 0.70 -7.98
N GLU A 234 0.18 1.04 -9.18
CA GLU A 234 1.15 0.29 -9.94
C GLU A 234 2.24 1.24 -10.44
N ILE A 235 3.48 1.02 -10.05
CA ILE A 235 4.61 1.82 -10.50
C ILE A 235 4.90 1.47 -11.96
N THR A 236 4.65 2.41 -12.84
CA THR A 236 4.84 2.26 -14.28
C THR A 236 6.23 2.68 -14.75
N LYS A 237 6.83 3.66 -14.07
CA LYS A 237 8.22 4.08 -14.25
C LYS A 237 8.83 4.45 -12.90
N ILE A 238 9.93 3.77 -12.56
CA ILE A 238 10.59 3.93 -11.26
C ILE A 238 11.21 5.33 -11.16
N PRO A 239 11.13 5.99 -9.98
CA PRO A 239 11.91 7.18 -9.69
C PRO A 239 13.41 6.89 -9.81
N ASP A 240 14.16 7.84 -10.37
CA ASP A 240 15.62 7.79 -10.30
C ASP A 240 16.04 7.86 -8.83
N MET A 241 16.86 6.90 -8.41
CA MET A 241 17.35 6.80 -7.04
C MET A 241 18.53 7.72 -6.80
#